data_0b3eb07438b4db4bafa9e749ba585fab
#
_entry.id   0b3eb07438b4db4bafa9e749ba585fab
#
_cell.length_a   1.000
_cell.length_b   1.000
_cell.length_c   1.000
_cell.angle_alpha   90.00
_cell.angle_beta   90.00
_cell.angle_gamma   90.00
#
_symmetry.space_group_name_H-M   'P 1'
#
loop_
_entity.id
_entity.type
_entity.pdbx_description
1 polymer ?
#
loop_
_entity_poly.entity_id
_entity_poly.type
_entity_poly.pdbx_seq_one_letter_code
_entity_poly.pdbx_strand_id
1 'polypeptide(L)'
;MSTSYTVLCHPRCSTCKKALAWLDEHNIEYTWRSIIEENPTTDELSQWTAESNLSIRRFFNTSGMTYRSAHVKDQLDDWEKNLSAEQVRAQAVELLATDGMLCKRPLLIDAQGHFVAVGFKESEWQAALL
;
A
#
# COMPACT_ATOMS: atom_id res chain seq x y z
N MET A 1 -17.16 -18.92 5.30
CA MET A 1 -16.79 -17.60 4.78
C MET A 1 -15.53 -17.11 5.40
N SER A 2 -14.56 -16.71 4.59
CA SER A 2 -13.30 -16.17 5.13
C SER A 2 -13.54 -14.79 5.71
N THR A 3 -13.02 -14.55 6.90
CA THR A 3 -12.96 -13.22 7.53
C THR A 3 -11.52 -12.74 7.57
N SER A 4 -10.66 -13.40 6.81
CA SER A 4 -9.22 -13.15 6.83
C SER A 4 -8.85 -11.91 6.05
N TYR A 5 -8.02 -11.07 6.64
CA TYR A 5 -7.39 -9.94 5.97
C TYR A 5 -6.29 -10.43 5.04
N THR A 6 -5.93 -9.61 4.06
CA THR A 6 -4.74 -9.83 3.23
C THR A 6 -3.74 -8.73 3.54
N VAL A 7 -2.50 -9.13 3.82
CA VAL A 7 -1.41 -8.19 4.10
C VAL A 7 -0.37 -8.31 3.00
N LEU A 8 -0.21 -7.24 2.24
CA LEU A 8 0.82 -7.19 1.19
C LEU A 8 2.13 -6.70 1.81
N CYS A 9 3.13 -7.55 1.78
CA CYS A 9 4.40 -7.35 2.48
C CYS A 9 5.60 -7.71 1.63
N HIS A 10 6.75 -7.21 2.05
CA HIS A 10 8.04 -7.64 1.55
C HIS A 10 8.69 -8.50 2.66
N PRO A 11 9.29 -9.65 2.33
CA PRO A 11 9.83 -10.55 3.36
C PRO A 11 10.96 -9.95 4.21
N ARG A 12 11.64 -8.91 3.70
CA ARG A 12 12.74 -8.25 4.43
C ARG A 12 12.35 -6.91 5.05
N CYS A 13 11.07 -6.58 5.05
CA CYS A 13 10.60 -5.30 5.58
C CYS A 13 10.39 -5.40 7.09
N SER A 14 11.14 -4.62 7.88
CA SER A 14 11.00 -4.61 9.33
C SER A 14 9.64 -4.10 9.79
N THR A 15 9.09 -3.11 9.09
CA THR A 15 7.75 -2.59 9.39
C THR A 15 6.69 -3.65 9.17
N CYS A 16 6.83 -4.44 8.11
CA CYS A 16 5.93 -5.57 7.85
C CYS A 16 6.00 -6.61 8.99
N LYS A 17 7.19 -6.92 9.45
CA LYS A 17 7.37 -7.89 10.55
C LYS A 17 6.67 -7.41 11.82
N LYS A 18 6.76 -6.13 12.12
CA LYS A 18 6.07 -5.53 13.28
C LYS A 18 4.56 -5.61 13.13
N ALA A 19 4.06 -5.33 11.93
CA ALA A 19 2.62 -5.40 11.65
C ALA A 19 2.09 -6.82 11.80
N LEU A 20 2.80 -7.81 11.25
CA LEU A 20 2.39 -9.21 11.35
C LEU A 20 2.41 -9.69 12.81
N ALA A 21 3.43 -9.30 13.57
CA ALA A 21 3.51 -9.63 15.00
C ALA A 21 2.33 -9.04 15.77
N TRP A 22 1.95 -7.80 15.46
CA TRP A 22 0.81 -7.15 16.08
C TRP A 22 -0.50 -7.88 15.77
N LEU A 23 -0.68 -8.32 14.52
CA LEU A 23 -1.85 -9.11 14.12
C LEU A 23 -1.90 -10.45 14.89
N ASP A 24 -0.77 -11.12 15.00
CA ASP A 24 -0.67 -12.38 15.73
C ASP A 24 -1.00 -12.19 17.22
N GLU A 25 -0.50 -11.13 17.82
CA GLU A 25 -0.77 -10.80 19.24
C GLU A 25 -2.25 -10.54 19.51
N HIS A 26 -2.97 -10.03 18.52
CA HIS A 26 -4.39 -9.72 18.66
C HIS A 26 -5.29 -10.83 18.10
N ASN A 27 -4.71 -11.98 17.72
CA ASN A 27 -5.43 -13.13 17.18
C ASN A 27 -6.26 -12.79 15.94
N ILE A 28 -5.74 -11.91 15.09
CA ILE A 28 -6.37 -11.50 13.84
C ILE A 28 -5.82 -12.36 12.71
N GLU A 29 -6.70 -13.09 12.03
CA GLU A 29 -6.30 -13.93 10.90
C GLU A 29 -5.96 -13.08 9.67
N TYR A 30 -4.91 -13.47 8.96
CA TYR A 30 -4.51 -12.83 7.72
C TYR A 30 -3.87 -13.82 6.76
N THR A 31 -3.91 -13.46 5.48
CA THR A 31 -3.18 -14.14 4.42
C THR A 31 -2.02 -13.23 4.00
N TRP A 32 -0.81 -13.78 3.96
CA TRP A 32 0.36 -13.04 3.52
C TRP A 32 0.41 -13.06 1.99
N ARG A 33 0.59 -11.89 1.38
CA ARG A 33 0.75 -11.76 -0.06
C ARG A 33 2.03 -11.00 -0.35
N SER A 34 2.89 -11.55 -1.22
CA SER A 34 4.12 -10.85 -1.62
C SER A 34 3.79 -9.64 -2.47
N ILE A 35 4.22 -8.46 -2.02
CA ILE A 35 4.03 -7.22 -2.78
C ILE A 35 4.88 -7.19 -4.05
N ILE A 36 5.90 -8.07 -4.12
CA ILE A 36 6.83 -8.18 -5.26
C ILE A 36 6.34 -9.23 -6.25
N GLU A 37 6.13 -10.46 -5.79
CA GLU A 37 5.76 -11.59 -6.66
C GLU A 37 4.30 -11.54 -7.09
N GLU A 38 3.45 -10.98 -6.24
CA GLU A 38 2.03 -10.78 -6.50
C GLU A 38 1.71 -9.29 -6.44
N ASN A 39 2.41 -8.54 -7.26
CA ASN A 39 2.33 -7.08 -7.34
C ASN A 39 0.87 -6.63 -7.50
N PRO A 40 0.44 -5.58 -6.78
CA PRO A 40 -0.91 -5.05 -6.98
C PRO A 40 -1.14 -4.65 -8.43
N THR A 41 -2.32 -4.96 -8.92
CA THR A 41 -2.74 -4.60 -10.28
C THR A 41 -3.22 -3.15 -10.35
N THR A 42 -3.32 -2.60 -11.55
CA THR A 42 -3.88 -1.26 -11.75
C THR A 42 -5.32 -1.19 -11.23
N ASP A 43 -6.12 -2.22 -11.46
CA ASP A 43 -7.51 -2.26 -10.98
C ASP A 43 -7.58 -2.24 -9.46
N GLU A 44 -6.76 -3.06 -8.80
CA GLU A 44 -6.68 -3.09 -7.35
C GLU A 44 -6.24 -1.74 -6.78
N LEU A 45 -5.17 -1.18 -7.33
CA LEU A 45 -4.64 0.10 -6.87
C LEU A 45 -5.61 1.25 -7.12
N SER A 46 -6.32 1.24 -8.24
CA SER A 46 -7.36 2.24 -8.53
C SER A 46 -8.45 2.22 -7.47
N GLN A 47 -8.92 1.02 -7.11
CA GLN A 47 -9.93 0.85 -6.08
C GLN A 47 -9.41 1.28 -4.70
N TRP A 48 -8.25 0.73 -4.30
CA TRP A 48 -7.72 0.97 -2.95
C TRP A 48 -7.34 2.41 -2.72
N THR A 49 -6.72 3.08 -3.71
CA THR A 49 -6.34 4.48 -3.56
C THR A 49 -7.57 5.38 -3.48
N ALA A 50 -8.63 5.06 -4.24
CA ALA A 50 -9.88 5.82 -4.18
C ALA A 50 -10.57 5.62 -2.82
N GLU A 51 -10.61 4.38 -2.32
CA GLU A 51 -11.26 4.05 -1.04
C GLU A 51 -10.54 4.68 0.15
N SER A 52 -9.24 4.87 0.06
CA SER A 52 -8.43 5.34 1.18
C SER A 52 -8.66 6.81 1.55
N ASN A 53 -9.02 7.64 0.59
CA ASN A 53 -9.10 9.10 0.75
C ASN A 53 -7.79 9.75 1.23
N LEU A 54 -6.66 9.05 1.00
CA LEU A 54 -5.34 9.54 1.38
C LEU A 54 -4.63 10.16 0.17
N SER A 55 -3.60 10.96 0.43
CA SER A 55 -2.70 11.43 -0.61
C SER A 55 -2.10 10.21 -1.31
N ILE A 56 -2.03 10.26 -2.64
CA ILE A 56 -1.42 9.18 -3.44
C ILE A 56 0.03 8.92 -3.03
N ARG A 57 0.72 9.91 -2.50
CA ARG A 57 2.10 9.77 -2.02
C ARG A 57 2.23 8.75 -0.89
N ARG A 58 1.16 8.55 -0.12
CA ARG A 58 1.13 7.57 0.96
C ARG A 58 1.26 6.13 0.48
N PHE A 59 1.02 5.88 -0.79
CA PHE A 59 1.12 4.55 -1.39
C PHE A 59 2.51 4.24 -1.95
N PHE A 60 3.43 5.20 -1.91
CA PHE A 60 4.80 5.01 -2.38
C PHE A 60 5.76 4.73 -1.23
N ASN A 61 6.72 3.84 -1.48
CA ASN A 61 7.82 3.55 -0.57
C ASN A 61 8.91 4.61 -0.77
N THR A 62 8.73 5.76 -0.13
CA THR A 62 9.57 6.96 -0.34
C THR A 62 11.01 6.80 0.12
N SER A 63 11.29 5.85 1.00
CA SER A 63 12.64 5.57 1.48
C SER A 63 13.35 4.51 0.65
N GLY A 64 12.68 3.94 -0.36
CA GLY A 64 13.23 2.87 -1.17
C GLY A 64 14.20 3.34 -2.25
N MET A 65 15.14 2.49 -2.62
CA MET A 65 16.11 2.77 -3.67
C MET A 65 15.44 2.92 -5.04
N THR A 66 14.45 2.11 -5.33
CA THR A 66 13.72 2.15 -6.60
C THR A 66 12.99 3.50 -6.76
N TYR A 67 12.39 3.98 -5.68
CA TYR A 67 11.73 5.28 -5.66
C TYR A 67 12.72 6.39 -6.01
N ARG A 68 13.91 6.35 -5.43
CA ARG A 68 14.95 7.37 -5.66
C ARG A 68 15.55 7.25 -7.06
N SER A 69 15.92 6.06 -7.48
CA SER A 69 16.58 5.86 -8.78
C SER A 69 15.67 6.15 -9.95
N ALA A 70 14.37 5.94 -9.82
CA ALA A 70 13.39 6.26 -10.84
C ALA A 70 12.91 7.72 -10.79
N HIS A 71 13.44 8.53 -9.87
CA HIS A 71 13.07 9.94 -9.71
C HIS A 71 11.55 10.15 -9.55
N VAL A 72 10.93 9.28 -8.76
CA VAL A 72 9.47 9.28 -8.60
C VAL A 72 8.98 10.58 -7.97
N LYS A 73 9.73 11.12 -7.00
CA LYS A 73 9.36 12.39 -6.38
C LYS A 73 9.23 13.51 -7.41
N ASP A 74 10.19 13.59 -8.34
CA ASP A 74 10.18 14.60 -9.39
C ASP A 74 9.00 14.40 -10.35
N GLN A 75 8.68 13.16 -10.67
CA GLN A 75 7.52 12.83 -11.49
C GLN A 75 6.22 13.26 -10.81
N LEU A 76 6.07 12.95 -9.53
CA LEU A 76 4.89 13.33 -8.76
C LEU A 76 4.76 14.86 -8.66
N ASP A 77 5.87 15.55 -8.39
CA ASP A 77 5.88 17.02 -8.34
C ASP A 77 5.42 17.63 -9.66
N ASP A 78 5.90 17.07 -10.77
CA ASP A 78 5.54 17.55 -12.12
C ASP A 78 4.06 17.29 -12.41
N TRP A 79 3.57 16.09 -12.10
CA TRP A 79 2.16 15.75 -12.31
C TRP A 79 1.25 16.65 -11.50
N GLU A 80 1.58 16.90 -10.24
CA GLU A 80 0.76 17.74 -9.36
C GLU A 80 0.69 19.20 -9.85
N LYS A 81 1.71 19.67 -10.55
CA LYS A 81 1.70 21.01 -11.15
C LYS A 81 0.82 21.10 -12.40
N ASN A 82 0.73 20.02 -13.16
CA ASN A 82 0.17 20.06 -14.52
C ASN A 82 -1.14 19.30 -14.69
N LEU A 83 -1.50 18.45 -13.75
CA LEU A 83 -2.65 17.55 -13.85
C LEU A 83 -3.61 17.73 -12.66
N SER A 84 -4.86 17.32 -12.84
CA SER A 84 -5.83 17.26 -11.75
C SER A 84 -5.43 16.15 -10.78
N ALA A 85 -5.96 16.20 -9.55
CA ALA A 85 -5.71 15.18 -8.53
C ALA A 85 -6.09 13.77 -9.03
N GLU A 86 -7.19 13.67 -9.77
CA GLU A 86 -7.62 12.39 -10.34
C GLU A 86 -6.68 11.87 -11.40
N GLN A 87 -6.16 12.77 -12.25
CA GLN A 87 -5.17 12.41 -13.26
C GLN A 87 -3.84 12.00 -12.63
N VAL A 88 -3.42 12.69 -11.57
CA VAL A 88 -2.21 12.33 -10.81
C VAL A 88 -2.38 10.92 -10.24
N ARG A 89 -3.52 10.63 -9.65
CA ARG A 89 -3.80 9.30 -9.10
C ARG A 89 -3.73 8.23 -10.18
N ALA A 90 -4.30 8.48 -11.35
CA ALA A 90 -4.28 7.54 -12.46
C ALA A 90 -2.85 7.24 -12.92
N GLN A 91 -2.01 8.27 -13.06
CA GLN A 91 -0.61 8.11 -13.44
C GLN A 91 0.18 7.34 -12.38
N ALA A 92 -0.05 7.67 -11.11
CA ALA A 92 0.63 7.04 -10.00
C ALA A 92 0.26 5.55 -9.88
N VAL A 93 -1.00 5.21 -10.08
CA VAL A 93 -1.48 3.82 -10.07
C VAL A 93 -0.78 3.00 -11.17
N GLU A 94 -0.66 3.55 -12.36
CA GLU A 94 0.07 2.90 -13.46
C GLU A 94 1.52 2.63 -13.07
N LEU A 95 2.17 3.62 -12.47
CA LEU A 95 3.57 3.48 -12.05
C LEU A 95 3.72 2.44 -10.94
N LEU A 96 2.88 2.48 -9.92
CA LEU A 96 2.91 1.53 -8.81
C LEU A 96 2.71 0.09 -9.27
N ALA A 97 1.88 -0.11 -10.30
CA ALA A 97 1.61 -1.43 -10.85
C ALA A 97 2.78 -2.03 -11.64
N THR A 98 3.79 -1.22 -11.97
CA THR A 98 4.97 -1.71 -12.69
C THR A 98 5.97 -2.45 -11.81
N ASP A 99 6.01 -2.12 -10.50
CA ASP A 99 7.03 -2.67 -9.61
C ASP A 99 6.57 -2.56 -8.15
N GLY A 100 6.42 -3.71 -7.49
CA GLY A 100 6.04 -3.77 -6.08
C GLY A 100 7.03 -3.08 -5.15
N MET A 101 8.29 -2.91 -5.56
CA MET A 101 9.28 -2.19 -4.75
C MET A 101 8.93 -0.71 -4.59
N LEU A 102 8.12 -0.15 -5.48
CA LEU A 102 7.64 1.23 -5.37
C LEU A 102 6.53 1.39 -4.34
N CYS A 103 5.88 0.30 -3.98
CA CYS A 103 4.70 0.34 -3.11
C CYS A 103 5.06 0.44 -1.64
N LYS A 104 4.34 1.30 -0.92
CA LYS A 104 4.40 1.37 0.54
C LYS A 104 3.84 0.08 1.14
N ARG A 105 4.49 -0.45 2.16
CA ARG A 105 4.08 -1.69 2.83
C ARG A 105 4.23 -1.56 4.34
N PRO A 106 3.44 -2.30 5.09
CA PRO A 106 2.40 -3.23 4.65
C PRO A 106 1.18 -2.52 4.08
N LEU A 107 0.44 -3.22 3.22
CA LEU A 107 -0.84 -2.75 2.70
C LEU A 107 -1.89 -3.75 3.19
N LEU A 108 -2.87 -3.26 3.94
CA LEU A 108 -3.87 -4.11 4.58
C LEU A 108 -5.21 -4.02 3.86
N ILE A 109 -5.71 -5.18 3.43
CA ILE A 109 -6.94 -5.32 2.67
C ILE A 109 -7.87 -6.26 3.43
N ASP A 110 -9.17 -5.97 3.46
CA ASP A 110 -10.13 -6.82 4.16
C ASP A 110 -10.51 -8.06 3.33
N ALA A 111 -11.33 -8.93 3.91
CA ALA A 111 -11.73 -10.19 3.29
C ALA A 111 -12.56 -10.00 2.01
N GLN A 112 -13.16 -8.84 1.83
CA GLN A 112 -13.96 -8.51 0.64
C GLN A 112 -13.15 -7.76 -0.42
N GLY A 113 -11.86 -7.54 -0.17
CA GLY A 113 -10.99 -6.87 -1.13
C GLY A 113 -10.93 -5.35 -1.00
N HIS A 114 -11.47 -4.79 0.09
CA HIS A 114 -11.47 -3.34 0.31
C HIS A 114 -10.25 -2.87 1.09
N PHE A 115 -9.82 -1.66 0.80
CA PHE A 115 -8.70 -1.03 1.49
C PHE A 115 -9.00 -0.83 2.97
N VAL A 116 -8.03 -1.14 3.83
CA VAL A 116 -8.10 -0.88 5.27
C VAL A 116 -7.02 0.11 5.70
N ALA A 117 -5.75 -0.17 5.38
CA ALA A 117 -4.64 0.67 5.83
C ALA A 117 -3.42 0.53 4.93
N VAL A 118 -2.58 1.57 4.89
CA VAL A 118 -1.29 1.57 4.21
C VAL A 118 -0.21 2.04 5.18
N GLY A 119 0.90 1.31 5.24
CA GLY A 119 1.91 1.48 6.28
C GLY A 119 1.41 0.93 7.60
N PHE A 120 2.27 0.89 8.60
CA PHE A 120 1.88 0.40 9.92
C PHE A 120 2.08 1.48 10.98
N LYS A 121 0.96 1.98 11.49
CA LYS A 121 0.90 2.76 12.72
C LYS A 121 -0.06 2.02 13.62
N GLU A 122 0.43 1.58 14.76
CA GLU A 122 -0.34 0.75 15.71
C GLU A 122 -1.67 1.39 16.06
N SER A 123 -1.68 2.70 16.33
CA SER A 123 -2.91 3.44 16.68
C SER A 123 -3.96 3.41 15.56
N GLU A 124 -3.52 3.52 14.31
CA GLU A 124 -4.41 3.47 13.15
C GLU A 124 -4.99 2.06 12.97
N TRP A 125 -4.16 1.03 13.10
CA TRP A 125 -4.61 -0.34 12.99
C TRP A 125 -5.53 -0.72 14.14
N GLN A 126 -5.22 -0.26 15.33
CA GLN A 126 -6.06 -0.47 16.51
C GLN A 126 -7.46 0.13 16.30
N ALA A 127 -7.53 1.36 15.77
CA ALA A 127 -8.80 2.02 15.48
C ALA A 127 -9.61 1.30 14.39
N ALA A 128 -8.91 0.74 13.40
CA ALA A 128 -9.57 0.07 12.26
C ALA A 128 -10.01 -1.36 12.58
N LEU A 129 -9.29 -2.09 13.43
CA LEU A 129 -9.46 -3.54 13.61
C LEU A 129 -10.00 -3.96 14.98
N LEU A 130 -9.95 -3.09 15.97
CA LEU A 130 -10.37 -3.44 17.35
C LEU A 130 -11.59 -2.67 17.88
#